data_2b5d7c7e2e7f682486e45c936a942d78
#
_entry.id   2b5d7c7e2e7f682486e45c936a942d78
#
_cell.length_a   1.000
_cell.length_b   1.000
_cell.length_c   1.000
_cell.angle_alpha   90.00
_cell.angle_beta   90.00
_cell.angle_gamma   90.00
#
_symmetry.space_group_name_H-M   'P 1'
#
loop_
_entity.id
_entity.type
_entity.pdbx_description
1 polymer ?
#
loop_
_entity_poly.entity_id
_entity_poly.type
_entity_poly.pdbx_seq_one_letter_code
_entity_poly.pdbx_strand_id
1 'polypeptide(L)'
;SGSGIVPTLSAASASTAALIKNEDSFEAIKGTLTGDIFSRYAGALGNSTRVYIVNAANAGSIVFNGTTNKVSDQFDAAPTGNELHIMITSTADEFTGNGTVETEVEKWAFLNAVSTSKDADGSSNYYVNVINESSEWIYIPSAISSVTTLNATTGVFALGSGVDQGTTVTAGDVVSGLDLFNDPENEDVGLLFSKSDANGDNTIGNKVLAVATARKDTVGFVSPAVDDTKHQTETNALTNVKDYKASLSAPDSYGVMGSTSAYIYDKYNDQFLYIGTQGHLAGLCANTDRV
;
A
#
# COMPACT_ATOMS: atom_id res chain seq x y z
N SER A 1 -10.10 -2.93 17.55
CA SER A 1 -8.82 -2.27 17.20
C SER A 1 -8.40 -2.75 15.82
N GLY A 2 -8.74 -2.00 14.78
CA GLY A 2 -8.20 -2.23 13.46
C GLY A 2 -6.69 -2.03 13.52
N SER A 3 -5.94 -3.13 13.45
CA SER A 3 -4.50 -3.09 13.30
C SER A 3 -4.21 -2.52 11.91
N GLY A 4 -3.78 -1.26 11.85
CA GLY A 4 -3.31 -0.70 10.60
C GLY A 4 -2.08 -1.49 10.15
N ILE A 5 -2.18 -2.19 9.03
CA ILE A 5 -1.05 -2.88 8.43
C ILE A 5 -0.25 -1.85 7.64
N VAL A 6 1.01 -1.69 7.99
CA VAL A 6 1.95 -0.82 7.27
C VAL A 6 2.89 -1.71 6.48
N PRO A 7 2.92 -1.60 5.14
CA PRO A 7 3.85 -2.36 4.34
C PRO A 7 5.30 -1.90 4.59
N THR A 8 6.21 -2.84 4.76
CA THR A 8 7.63 -2.57 4.98
C THR A 8 8.51 -2.99 3.82
N LEU A 9 8.09 -4.01 3.06
CA LEU A 9 8.80 -4.50 1.89
C LEU A 9 7.83 -4.88 0.79
N SER A 10 8.15 -4.56 -0.46
CA SER A 10 7.44 -5.03 -1.64
C SER A 10 7.92 -6.44 -2.00
N ALA A 11 7.01 -7.29 -2.43
CA ALA A 11 7.35 -8.63 -2.91
C ALA A 11 8.21 -8.56 -4.19
N ALA A 12 9.16 -9.47 -4.31
CA ALA A 12 10.11 -9.54 -5.42
C ALA A 12 10.38 -10.97 -5.86
N SER A 13 10.82 -11.17 -7.10
CA SER A 13 11.33 -12.44 -7.60
C SER A 13 12.79 -12.63 -7.17
N ALA A 14 13.05 -13.67 -6.40
CA ALA A 14 14.38 -14.27 -6.13
C ALA A 14 15.48 -13.36 -5.57
N SER A 15 15.20 -12.26 -4.85
CA SER A 15 16.27 -11.47 -4.25
C SER A 15 15.85 -10.59 -3.08
N THR A 16 16.70 -9.65 -2.70
CA THR A 16 16.47 -8.76 -1.58
C THR A 16 15.23 -7.89 -1.84
N ALA A 17 14.18 -8.09 -1.06
CA ALA A 17 12.99 -7.26 -1.10
C ALA A 17 13.33 -5.81 -0.73
N ALA A 18 12.66 -4.86 -1.36
CA ALA A 18 12.80 -3.42 -1.11
C ALA A 18 11.43 -2.79 -0.94
N LEU A 19 11.33 -1.71 -0.18
CA LEU A 19 10.09 -0.96 -0.08
C LEU A 19 9.92 -0.03 -1.28
N ILE A 20 8.96 -0.37 -2.14
CA ILE A 20 8.55 0.45 -3.27
C ILE A 20 7.16 1.00 -2.96
N LYS A 21 7.06 2.29 -2.67
CA LYS A 21 5.80 2.94 -2.27
C LYS A 21 4.99 3.40 -3.47
N ASN A 22 5.67 3.86 -4.51
CA ASN A 22 5.12 4.45 -5.72
C ASN A 22 6.20 4.46 -6.82
N GLU A 23 5.85 4.98 -7.99
CA GLU A 23 6.74 5.08 -9.14
C GLU A 23 7.99 5.91 -8.85
N ASP A 24 7.87 7.06 -8.17
CA ASP A 24 9.01 7.91 -7.82
C ASP A 24 10.00 7.16 -6.93
N SER A 25 9.50 6.40 -5.95
CA SER A 25 10.38 5.59 -5.10
C SER A 25 11.05 4.45 -5.87
N PHE A 26 10.37 3.86 -6.86
CA PHE A 26 10.95 2.86 -7.75
C PHE A 26 12.07 3.48 -8.61
N GLU A 27 11.78 4.60 -9.27
CA GLU A 27 12.76 5.31 -10.13
C GLU A 27 14.04 5.70 -9.36
N ALA A 28 13.86 6.14 -8.10
CA ALA A 28 14.98 6.53 -7.24
C ALA A 28 15.90 5.35 -6.87
N ILE A 29 15.38 4.14 -6.75
CA ILE A 29 16.15 2.98 -6.26
C ILE A 29 16.39 1.89 -7.32
N LYS A 30 15.75 1.95 -8.50
CA LYS A 30 15.81 0.88 -9.52
C LYS A 30 17.22 0.44 -9.88
N GLY A 31 18.19 1.35 -9.88
CA GLY A 31 19.59 1.04 -10.17
C GLY A 31 20.30 0.24 -9.07
N THR A 32 19.73 0.12 -7.88
CA THR A 32 20.26 -0.64 -6.74
C THR A 32 19.53 -1.95 -6.50
N LEU A 33 18.40 -2.16 -7.17
CA LEU A 33 17.61 -3.37 -7.04
C LEU A 33 18.31 -4.54 -7.73
N THR A 34 18.37 -5.68 -7.06
CA THR A 34 19.04 -6.89 -7.53
C THR A 34 18.09 -7.99 -7.99
N GLY A 35 16.76 -7.76 -7.90
CA GLY A 35 15.72 -8.67 -8.40
C GLY A 35 15.32 -8.39 -9.84
N ASP A 36 14.74 -9.38 -10.48
CA ASP A 36 14.25 -9.27 -11.85
C ASP A 36 12.89 -8.54 -11.93
N ILE A 37 11.99 -8.83 -10.97
CA ILE A 37 10.61 -8.33 -10.96
C ILE A 37 10.20 -7.96 -9.53
N PHE A 38 9.52 -6.84 -9.37
CA PHE A 38 9.00 -6.34 -8.09
C PHE A 38 7.51 -6.04 -8.20
N SER A 39 6.76 -6.30 -7.11
CA SER A 39 5.35 -5.91 -7.03
C SER A 39 5.20 -4.39 -6.87
N ARG A 40 4.22 -3.79 -7.55
CA ARG A 40 3.78 -2.41 -7.29
C ARG A 40 3.05 -2.29 -5.95
N TYR A 41 2.46 -3.37 -5.46
CA TYR A 41 1.83 -3.42 -4.15
C TYR A 41 2.89 -3.68 -3.08
N ALA A 42 3.16 -2.67 -2.28
CA ALA A 42 4.03 -2.84 -1.12
C ALA A 42 3.34 -3.74 -0.09
N GLY A 43 4.11 -4.60 0.59
CA GLY A 43 3.60 -5.48 1.62
C GLY A 43 3.40 -6.94 1.18
N ALA A 44 2.77 -7.73 2.04
CA ALA A 44 2.62 -9.17 1.86
C ALA A 44 1.66 -9.56 0.72
N LEU A 45 0.77 -8.64 0.30
CA LEU A 45 -0.21 -8.93 -0.76
C LEU A 45 0.45 -9.32 -2.08
N GLY A 46 1.59 -8.70 -2.41
CA GLY A 46 2.38 -9.03 -3.59
C GLY A 46 2.93 -10.47 -3.63
N ASN A 47 3.00 -11.16 -2.48
CA ASN A 47 3.47 -12.55 -2.42
C ASN A 47 2.54 -13.55 -3.15
N SER A 48 1.31 -13.14 -3.43
CA SER A 48 0.34 -13.93 -4.20
C SER A 48 0.52 -13.83 -5.71
N THR A 49 1.43 -12.95 -6.17
CA THR A 49 1.60 -12.63 -7.59
C THR A 49 2.63 -13.55 -8.23
N ARG A 50 2.32 -14.02 -9.45
CA ARG A 50 3.24 -14.73 -10.33
C ARG A 50 3.28 -14.07 -11.69
N VAL A 51 4.46 -14.06 -12.29
CA VAL A 51 4.70 -13.51 -13.62
C VAL A 51 5.24 -14.61 -14.52
N TYR A 52 4.60 -14.79 -15.64
CA TYR A 52 4.96 -15.76 -16.66
C TYR A 52 5.51 -15.02 -17.88
N ILE A 53 6.72 -15.35 -18.27
CA ILE A 53 7.36 -14.81 -19.48
C ILE A 53 7.47 -15.93 -20.52
N VAL A 54 6.66 -15.81 -21.55
CA VAL A 54 6.62 -16.73 -22.68
C VAL A 54 7.47 -16.16 -23.81
N ASN A 55 8.41 -16.94 -24.30
CA ASN A 55 9.25 -16.66 -25.46
C ASN A 55 9.13 -17.79 -26.51
N ALA A 56 9.78 -17.65 -27.65
CA ALA A 56 9.73 -18.68 -28.72
C ALA A 56 10.23 -20.06 -28.26
N ALA A 57 11.11 -20.14 -27.27
CA ALA A 57 11.69 -21.41 -26.81
C ALA A 57 10.78 -22.15 -25.81
N ASN A 58 9.95 -21.45 -25.04
CA ASN A 58 9.14 -22.04 -23.96
C ASN A 58 7.61 -21.95 -24.19
N ALA A 59 7.16 -21.39 -25.31
CA ALA A 59 5.75 -21.13 -25.60
C ALA A 59 4.81 -22.34 -25.41
N GLY A 60 5.27 -23.55 -25.68
CA GLY A 60 4.47 -24.77 -25.50
C GLY A 60 4.59 -25.43 -24.12
N SER A 61 5.38 -24.90 -23.20
CA SER A 61 5.85 -25.61 -22.01
C SER A 61 5.43 -24.98 -20.70
N ILE A 62 5.13 -23.67 -20.66
CA ILE A 62 4.71 -22.98 -19.44
C ILE A 62 3.23 -23.20 -19.20
N VAL A 63 2.90 -23.65 -17.99
CA VAL A 63 1.52 -23.88 -17.54
C VAL A 63 1.23 -23.08 -16.28
N PHE A 64 -0.04 -22.71 -16.10
CA PHE A 64 -0.53 -22.03 -14.91
C PHE A 64 -1.79 -22.73 -14.38
N ASN A 65 -2.17 -22.48 -13.15
CA ASN A 65 -3.36 -23.04 -12.51
C ASN A 65 -3.54 -24.55 -12.78
N GLY A 66 -2.48 -25.32 -12.50
CA GLY A 66 -2.47 -26.77 -12.71
C GLY A 66 -1.46 -27.24 -13.76
N THR A 67 -1.72 -28.37 -14.40
CA THR A 67 -0.76 -29.03 -15.31
C THR A 67 -1.15 -28.95 -16.79
N THR A 68 -2.33 -28.45 -17.10
CA THR A 68 -2.91 -28.49 -18.45
C THR A 68 -3.11 -27.13 -19.10
N ASN A 69 -3.22 -26.06 -18.31
CA ASN A 69 -3.49 -24.73 -18.83
C ASN A 69 -2.18 -24.07 -19.29
N LYS A 70 -1.93 -24.05 -20.58
CA LYS A 70 -0.74 -23.39 -21.13
C LYS A 70 -0.93 -21.89 -21.14
N VAL A 71 0.11 -21.16 -20.74
CA VAL A 71 0.11 -19.71 -20.79
C VAL A 71 0.01 -19.20 -22.23
N SER A 72 0.66 -19.89 -23.18
CA SER A 72 0.57 -19.53 -24.60
C SER A 72 -0.85 -19.56 -25.19
N ASP A 73 -1.72 -20.40 -24.64
CA ASP A 73 -3.11 -20.55 -25.13
C ASP A 73 -3.99 -19.35 -24.72
N GLN A 74 -3.49 -18.46 -23.88
CA GLN A 74 -4.15 -17.21 -23.50
C GLN A 74 -3.88 -16.06 -24.49
N PHE A 75 -3.07 -16.31 -25.52
CA PHE A 75 -2.67 -15.35 -26.54
C PHE A 75 -3.04 -15.87 -27.94
N ASP A 76 -3.26 -14.95 -28.89
CA ASP A 76 -3.72 -15.29 -30.25
C ASP A 76 -2.71 -16.12 -31.04
N ALA A 77 -1.42 -15.94 -30.82
CA ALA A 77 -0.34 -16.70 -31.44
C ALA A 77 0.87 -16.82 -30.50
N ALA A 78 1.73 -17.80 -30.77
CA ALA A 78 2.99 -17.93 -30.04
C ALA A 78 3.99 -16.84 -30.44
N PRO A 79 4.84 -16.35 -29.52
CA PRO A 79 5.86 -15.36 -29.84
C PRO A 79 6.95 -15.96 -30.71
N THR A 80 7.55 -15.15 -31.59
CA THR A 80 8.60 -15.54 -32.51
C THR A 80 9.86 -14.69 -32.33
N GLY A 81 11.04 -15.27 -32.60
CA GLY A 81 12.31 -14.53 -32.52
C GLY A 81 12.55 -13.89 -31.15
N ASN A 82 12.54 -12.57 -31.08
CA ASN A 82 12.71 -11.78 -29.85
C ASN A 82 11.40 -11.33 -29.21
N GLU A 83 10.27 -11.78 -29.73
CA GLU A 83 8.96 -11.46 -29.13
C GLU A 83 8.77 -12.21 -27.82
N LEU A 84 8.02 -11.57 -26.92
CA LEU A 84 7.67 -12.07 -25.59
C LEU A 84 6.19 -11.86 -25.33
N HIS A 85 5.58 -12.79 -24.61
CA HIS A 85 4.31 -12.56 -23.92
C HIS A 85 4.56 -12.55 -22.42
N ILE A 86 3.91 -11.65 -21.74
CA ILE A 86 3.95 -11.56 -20.26
C ILE A 86 2.53 -11.71 -19.75
N MET A 87 2.32 -12.64 -18.85
CA MET A 87 1.05 -12.83 -18.15
C MET A 87 1.30 -12.73 -16.65
N ILE A 88 0.47 -11.98 -15.97
CA ILE A 88 0.51 -11.78 -14.53
C ILE A 88 -0.72 -12.45 -13.94
N THR A 89 -0.51 -13.26 -12.91
CA THR A 89 -1.57 -13.93 -12.17
C THR A 89 -1.49 -13.61 -10.69
N SER A 90 -2.59 -13.76 -9.99
CA SER A 90 -2.65 -13.68 -8.53
C SER A 90 -3.52 -14.78 -7.94
N THR A 91 -3.18 -15.20 -6.73
CA THR A 91 -3.98 -16.10 -5.90
C THR A 91 -4.64 -15.35 -4.73
N ALA A 92 -4.51 -14.03 -4.66
CA ALA A 92 -5.15 -13.22 -3.63
C ALA A 92 -6.62 -12.99 -3.98
N ASP A 93 -7.53 -13.40 -3.09
CA ASP A 93 -8.97 -13.21 -3.24
C ASP A 93 -9.35 -11.73 -3.31
N GLU A 94 -8.63 -10.88 -2.59
CA GLU A 94 -8.80 -9.43 -2.58
C GLU A 94 -8.69 -8.80 -3.98
N PHE A 95 -7.90 -9.40 -4.86
CA PHE A 95 -7.74 -8.95 -6.24
C PHE A 95 -8.66 -9.68 -7.21
N THR A 96 -8.77 -11.00 -7.03
CA THR A 96 -9.39 -11.86 -8.05
C THR A 96 -10.86 -12.12 -7.79
N GLY A 97 -11.31 -12.03 -6.53
CA GLY A 97 -12.65 -12.44 -6.10
C GLY A 97 -12.92 -13.94 -6.34
N ASN A 98 -11.89 -14.76 -6.49
CA ASN A 98 -11.96 -16.17 -6.87
C ASN A 98 -11.27 -17.11 -5.85
N GLY A 99 -11.22 -16.69 -4.60
CA GLY A 99 -10.53 -17.41 -3.54
C GLY A 99 -9.03 -17.56 -3.83
N THR A 100 -8.49 -18.73 -3.53
CA THR A 100 -7.06 -19.02 -3.76
C THR A 100 -6.75 -19.58 -5.15
N VAL A 101 -7.69 -19.52 -6.08
CA VAL A 101 -7.48 -19.98 -7.46
C VAL A 101 -6.60 -18.99 -8.19
N GLU A 102 -5.52 -19.49 -8.79
CA GLU A 102 -4.63 -18.66 -9.60
C GLU A 102 -5.38 -18.11 -10.82
N THR A 103 -5.54 -16.79 -10.86
CA THR A 103 -6.35 -16.09 -11.86
C THR A 103 -5.50 -15.07 -12.60
N GLU A 104 -5.67 -14.96 -13.91
CA GLU A 104 -5.05 -13.92 -14.74
C GLU A 104 -5.58 -12.54 -14.27
N VAL A 105 -4.68 -11.61 -14.04
CA VAL A 105 -5.01 -10.22 -13.66
C VAL A 105 -4.55 -9.22 -14.71
N GLU A 106 -3.49 -9.54 -15.46
CA GLU A 106 -2.98 -8.69 -16.52
C GLU A 106 -2.20 -9.52 -17.55
N LYS A 107 -2.25 -9.15 -18.82
CA LYS A 107 -1.43 -9.79 -19.86
C LYS A 107 -0.99 -8.81 -20.95
N TRP A 108 0.19 -9.07 -21.49
CA TRP A 108 0.86 -8.28 -22.53
C TRP A 108 1.34 -9.18 -23.65
N ALA A 109 0.87 -8.94 -24.87
CA ALA A 109 1.21 -9.74 -26.04
C ALA A 109 2.27 -9.05 -26.90
N PHE A 110 3.14 -9.84 -27.54
CA PHE A 110 4.09 -9.42 -28.57
C PHE A 110 5.04 -8.27 -28.16
N LEU A 111 5.38 -8.18 -26.88
CA LEU A 111 6.46 -7.33 -26.42
C LEU A 111 7.80 -7.81 -26.99
N ASN A 112 8.83 -6.96 -27.01
CA ASN A 112 10.11 -7.31 -27.58
C ASN A 112 11.25 -7.26 -26.54
N ALA A 113 12.17 -8.23 -26.65
CA ALA A 113 13.36 -8.29 -25.81
C ALA A 113 14.45 -7.28 -26.20
N VAL A 114 14.38 -6.68 -27.39
CA VAL A 114 15.36 -5.73 -27.91
C VAL A 114 15.01 -4.31 -27.46
N SER A 115 15.92 -3.64 -26.77
CA SER A 115 15.68 -2.32 -26.15
C SER A 115 15.38 -1.19 -27.16
N THR A 116 15.74 -1.35 -28.42
CA THR A 116 15.48 -0.38 -29.49
C THR A 116 14.23 -0.70 -30.30
N SER A 117 13.50 -1.77 -29.96
CA SER A 117 12.29 -2.17 -30.66
C SER A 117 11.19 -1.15 -30.52
N LYS A 118 10.44 -0.94 -31.60
CA LYS A 118 9.33 -0.02 -31.67
C LYS A 118 8.14 -0.67 -32.35
N ASP A 119 6.94 -0.26 -31.98
CA ASP A 119 5.70 -0.58 -32.66
C ASP A 119 5.54 0.21 -33.95
N ALA A 120 4.49 -0.10 -34.70
CA ALA A 120 4.19 0.54 -35.98
C ALA A 120 3.94 2.08 -35.87
N ASP A 121 3.48 2.53 -34.70
CA ASP A 121 3.27 3.95 -34.39
C ASP A 121 4.51 4.67 -33.88
N GLY A 122 5.63 3.94 -33.69
CA GLY A 122 6.93 4.48 -33.25
C GLY A 122 7.12 4.45 -31.72
N SER A 123 6.14 4.01 -30.94
CA SER A 123 6.26 3.82 -29.50
C SER A 123 7.22 2.69 -29.15
N SER A 124 7.77 2.70 -27.94
CA SER A 124 8.64 1.61 -27.47
C SER A 124 7.84 0.33 -27.31
N ASN A 125 8.30 -0.76 -27.94
CA ASN A 125 7.77 -2.10 -27.71
C ASN A 125 8.74 -2.94 -26.84
N TYR A 126 9.71 -2.32 -26.24
CA TYR A 126 10.62 -2.99 -25.33
C TYR A 126 9.91 -3.34 -24.02
N TYR A 127 9.93 -4.63 -23.65
CA TYR A 127 9.13 -5.15 -22.54
C TYR A 127 9.36 -4.41 -21.21
N VAL A 128 10.62 -3.99 -20.92
CA VAL A 128 10.93 -3.25 -19.67
C VAL A 128 10.22 -1.90 -19.65
N ASN A 129 10.25 -1.16 -20.77
CA ASN A 129 9.61 0.14 -20.84
C ASN A 129 8.11 0.02 -20.76
N VAL A 130 7.50 -0.86 -21.59
CA VAL A 130 6.06 -1.04 -21.64
C VAL A 130 5.50 -1.47 -20.28
N ILE A 131 6.15 -2.43 -19.61
CA ILE A 131 5.71 -2.89 -18.29
C ILE A 131 5.84 -1.79 -17.24
N ASN A 132 6.96 -1.06 -17.20
CA ASN A 132 7.13 0.00 -16.19
C ASN A 132 6.18 1.18 -16.40
N GLU A 133 5.83 1.50 -17.64
CA GLU A 133 4.90 2.59 -17.97
C GLU A 133 3.43 2.21 -17.76
N SER A 134 3.06 0.95 -18.07
CA SER A 134 1.66 0.60 -18.26
C SER A 134 1.13 -0.50 -17.35
N SER A 135 1.99 -1.37 -16.76
CA SER A 135 1.52 -2.41 -15.84
C SER A 135 1.04 -1.79 -14.53
N GLU A 136 -0.08 -2.25 -14.02
CA GLU A 136 -0.59 -1.87 -12.69
C GLU A 136 -0.06 -2.79 -11.57
N TRP A 137 0.64 -3.89 -11.91
CA TRP A 137 0.98 -4.96 -10.98
C TRP A 137 2.45 -5.05 -10.64
N ILE A 138 3.33 -4.79 -11.61
CA ILE A 138 4.75 -5.08 -11.45
C ILE A 138 5.66 -3.96 -11.98
N TYR A 139 6.89 -3.99 -11.49
CA TYR A 139 8.03 -3.23 -12.00
C TYR A 139 9.15 -4.18 -12.42
N ILE A 140 9.86 -3.83 -13.49
CA ILE A 140 11.07 -4.53 -13.97
C ILE A 140 12.24 -3.53 -13.96
N PRO A 141 13.17 -3.60 -12.98
CA PRO A 141 14.21 -2.58 -12.83
C PRO A 141 15.25 -2.59 -13.96
N SER A 142 15.49 -3.74 -14.55
CA SER A 142 16.46 -3.90 -15.64
C SER A 142 16.11 -5.09 -16.53
N ALA A 143 16.78 -5.21 -17.67
CA ALA A 143 16.58 -6.36 -18.56
C ALA A 143 16.88 -7.68 -17.84
N ILE A 144 15.92 -8.60 -17.90
CA ILE A 144 16.09 -9.96 -17.38
C ILE A 144 17.10 -10.71 -18.22
N SER A 145 18.10 -11.28 -17.56
CA SER A 145 19.16 -12.01 -18.24
C SER A 145 18.60 -13.17 -19.05
N SER A 146 19.04 -13.27 -20.32
CA SER A 146 18.64 -14.37 -21.22
C SER A 146 17.12 -14.53 -21.40
N VAL A 147 16.36 -13.43 -21.39
CA VAL A 147 14.88 -13.46 -21.45
C VAL A 147 14.35 -14.25 -22.66
N THR A 148 15.04 -14.26 -23.78
CA THR A 148 14.66 -15.00 -24.99
C THR A 148 14.95 -16.51 -24.93
N THR A 149 15.68 -16.97 -23.91
CA THR A 149 16.09 -18.38 -23.74
C THR A 149 15.57 -18.99 -22.43
N LEU A 150 14.67 -18.30 -21.73
CA LEU A 150 13.99 -18.84 -20.56
C LEU A 150 13.27 -20.16 -20.95
N ASN A 151 13.33 -21.16 -20.07
CA ASN A 151 12.62 -22.42 -20.24
C ASN A 151 11.32 -22.46 -19.38
N ALA A 152 10.65 -23.59 -19.36
CA ALA A 152 9.40 -23.77 -18.62
C ALA A 152 9.52 -23.45 -17.09
N THR A 153 10.70 -23.64 -16.52
CA THR A 153 10.93 -23.36 -15.09
C THR A 153 11.43 -21.94 -14.87
N THR A 154 12.37 -21.48 -15.70
CA THR A 154 12.99 -20.15 -15.53
C THR A 154 12.14 -19.01 -16.09
N GLY A 155 11.10 -19.31 -16.87
CA GLY A 155 10.12 -18.33 -17.36
C GLY A 155 8.97 -18.06 -16.38
N VAL A 156 9.01 -18.62 -15.17
CA VAL A 156 8.00 -18.42 -14.11
C VAL A 156 8.65 -17.73 -12.93
N PHE A 157 8.19 -16.54 -12.61
CA PHE A 157 8.67 -15.71 -11.52
C PHE A 157 7.59 -15.59 -10.45
N ALA A 158 7.74 -16.34 -9.35
CA ALA A 158 6.89 -16.17 -8.19
C ALA A 158 7.44 -15.02 -7.33
N LEU A 159 6.63 -14.03 -7.03
CA LEU A 159 7.02 -12.97 -6.12
C LEU A 159 6.91 -13.46 -4.67
N GLY A 160 7.79 -12.95 -3.83
CA GLY A 160 7.85 -13.33 -2.42
C GLY A 160 8.56 -12.28 -1.59
N SER A 161 8.69 -12.55 -0.29
CA SER A 161 9.39 -11.67 0.67
C SER A 161 8.79 -10.27 0.84
N GLY A 162 7.57 -10.03 0.35
CA GLY A 162 6.79 -8.88 0.74
C GLY A 162 6.38 -8.99 2.20
N VAL A 163 6.54 -7.92 2.97
CA VAL A 163 6.32 -7.93 4.42
C VAL A 163 5.52 -6.73 4.85
N ASP A 164 4.52 -6.99 5.67
CA ASP A 164 3.77 -5.97 6.40
C ASP A 164 4.31 -5.86 7.82
N GLN A 165 4.24 -4.67 8.40
CA GLN A 165 4.65 -4.46 9.79
C GLN A 165 3.72 -5.20 10.78
N GLY A 166 2.58 -5.70 10.33
CA GLY A 166 1.61 -6.41 11.16
C GLY A 166 1.00 -5.53 12.25
N THR A 167 0.86 -6.09 13.45
CA THR A 167 0.20 -5.43 14.59
C THR A 167 1.06 -4.41 15.34
N THR A 168 2.27 -4.13 14.90
CA THR A 168 3.29 -3.40 15.66
C THR A 168 3.48 -1.93 15.25
N VAL A 169 2.46 -1.27 14.68
CA VAL A 169 2.51 0.19 14.47
C VAL A 169 2.50 0.88 15.83
N THR A 170 3.64 1.43 16.21
CA THR A 170 3.82 2.15 17.48
C THR A 170 3.31 3.59 17.39
N ALA A 171 3.15 4.25 18.54
CA ALA A 171 2.87 5.69 18.56
C ALA A 171 3.99 6.49 17.87
N GLY A 172 5.25 6.05 18.00
CA GLY A 172 6.41 6.67 17.32
C GLY A 172 6.32 6.63 15.80
N ASP A 173 5.84 5.55 15.22
CA ASP A 173 5.63 5.44 13.77
C ASP A 173 4.57 6.43 13.27
N VAL A 174 3.47 6.56 14.04
CA VAL A 174 2.42 7.55 13.74
C VAL A 174 2.96 8.99 13.86
N VAL A 175 3.76 9.26 14.87
CA VAL A 175 4.43 10.56 15.05
C VAL A 175 5.33 10.88 13.86
N SER A 176 6.11 9.91 13.39
CA SER A 176 6.97 10.07 12.20
C SER A 176 6.16 10.35 10.93
N GLY A 177 4.99 9.73 10.78
CA GLY A 177 4.06 10.04 9.70
C GLY A 177 3.47 11.45 9.80
N LEU A 178 3.13 11.90 11.01
CA LEU A 178 2.61 13.24 11.25
C LEU A 178 3.67 14.34 11.01
N ASP A 179 4.97 14.02 11.13
CA ASP A 179 6.06 14.96 10.83
C ASP A 179 6.07 15.40 9.36
N LEU A 180 5.56 14.60 8.46
CA LEU A 180 5.46 14.94 7.03
C LEU A 180 4.53 16.14 6.78
N PHE A 181 3.61 16.41 7.70
CA PHE A 181 2.68 17.55 7.61
C PHE A 181 3.21 18.84 8.27
N ASN A 182 4.46 18.87 8.73
CA ASN A 182 5.02 20.07 9.37
C ASN A 182 5.23 21.25 8.41
N ASP A 183 5.40 20.99 7.12
CA ASP A 183 5.69 22.02 6.13
C ASP A 183 4.40 22.48 5.44
N PRO A 184 3.92 23.72 5.71
CA PRO A 184 2.71 24.25 5.11
C PRO A 184 2.86 24.61 3.63
N GLU A 185 4.09 24.73 3.10
CA GLU A 185 4.32 25.08 1.70
C GLU A 185 4.19 23.86 0.78
N ASN A 186 4.48 22.66 1.30
CA ASN A 186 4.41 21.42 0.53
C ASN A 186 3.05 20.72 0.65
N GLU A 187 2.38 20.86 1.79
CA GLU A 187 1.14 20.12 2.08
C GLU A 187 0.03 21.07 2.56
N ASP A 188 -1.02 21.22 1.79
CA ASP A 188 -2.22 22.01 2.15
C ASP A 188 -3.19 21.17 2.99
N VAL A 189 -3.18 21.36 4.30
CA VAL A 189 -3.99 20.62 5.27
C VAL A 189 -4.69 21.58 6.23
N GLY A 190 -6.00 21.71 6.12
CA GLY A 190 -6.80 22.56 7.03
C GLY A 190 -7.23 21.85 8.33
N LEU A 191 -7.43 20.52 8.31
CA LEU A 191 -7.87 19.73 9.46
C LEU A 191 -6.95 18.53 9.65
N LEU A 192 -6.36 18.38 10.82
CA LEU A 192 -5.44 17.30 11.14
C LEU A 192 -5.97 16.43 12.28
N PHE A 193 -6.05 15.14 12.07
CA PHE A 193 -6.37 14.17 13.10
C PHE A 193 -5.67 12.83 12.85
N SER A 194 -5.59 12.01 13.88
CA SER A 194 -4.99 10.68 13.81
C SER A 194 -5.82 9.69 14.64
N LYS A 195 -5.34 8.47 14.83
CA LYS A 195 -5.95 7.55 15.78
C LYS A 195 -5.91 8.13 17.19
N SER A 196 -6.81 7.69 18.09
CA SER A 196 -6.74 8.00 19.51
C SER A 196 -5.44 7.48 20.12
N ASP A 197 -4.95 8.15 21.13
CA ASP A 197 -3.85 7.64 21.96
C ASP A 197 -4.22 6.29 22.61
N ALA A 198 -3.23 5.55 23.06
CA ALA A 198 -3.43 4.38 23.90
C ALA A 198 -3.73 4.81 25.34
N ASN A 199 -4.28 3.89 26.14
CA ASN A 199 -4.54 4.18 27.56
C ASN A 199 -3.23 4.58 28.27
N GLY A 200 -3.27 5.75 28.93
CA GLY A 200 -2.12 6.33 29.61
C GLY A 200 -1.05 6.95 28.72
N ASP A 201 -1.29 7.03 27.41
CA ASP A 201 -0.40 7.68 26.44
C ASP A 201 -1.02 8.97 25.91
N ASN A 202 -0.18 9.93 25.51
CA ASN A 202 -0.55 11.21 24.93
C ASN A 202 0.34 11.60 23.73
N THR A 203 1.15 10.67 23.29
CA THR A 203 2.21 10.89 22.29
C THR A 203 1.65 11.37 20.95
N ILE A 204 0.60 10.73 20.46
CA ILE A 204 -0.03 11.07 19.18
C ILE A 204 -0.80 12.39 19.29
N GLY A 205 -1.59 12.55 20.34
CA GLY A 205 -2.35 13.78 20.57
C GLY A 205 -1.43 15.00 20.68
N ASN A 206 -0.34 14.90 21.44
CA ASN A 206 0.65 15.95 21.53
C ASN A 206 1.31 16.28 20.19
N LYS A 207 1.56 15.27 19.34
CA LYS A 207 2.11 15.50 18.00
C LYS A 207 1.13 16.22 17.08
N VAL A 208 -0.13 15.80 17.05
CA VAL A 208 -1.19 16.48 16.27
C VAL A 208 -1.28 17.96 16.67
N LEU A 209 -1.32 18.24 17.97
CA LEU A 209 -1.38 19.61 18.47
C LEU A 209 -0.11 20.41 18.15
N ALA A 210 1.07 19.79 18.26
CA ALA A 210 2.34 20.45 17.94
C ALA A 210 2.42 20.86 16.46
N VAL A 211 2.00 19.98 15.54
CA VAL A 211 1.93 20.28 14.10
C VAL A 211 0.96 21.44 13.85
N ALA A 212 -0.26 21.37 14.40
CA ALA A 212 -1.27 22.42 14.21
C ALA A 212 -0.79 23.77 14.76
N THR A 213 -0.17 23.79 15.95
CA THR A 213 0.38 25.00 16.58
C THR A 213 1.54 25.61 15.77
N ALA A 214 2.41 24.77 15.20
CA ALA A 214 3.53 25.24 14.38
C ALA A 214 3.05 25.82 13.04
N ARG A 215 2.10 25.18 12.41
CA ARG A 215 1.54 25.58 11.10
C ARG A 215 0.66 26.83 11.19
N LYS A 216 -0.27 26.89 12.14
CA LYS A 216 -1.27 27.96 12.32
C LYS A 216 -2.32 28.10 11.21
N ASP A 217 -2.26 27.29 10.19
CA ASP A 217 -3.24 27.14 9.09
C ASP A 217 -4.10 25.88 9.23
N THR A 218 -3.83 25.07 10.25
CA THR A 218 -4.43 23.74 10.48
C THR A 218 -5.05 23.69 11.88
N VAL A 219 -6.18 23.00 12.02
CA VAL A 219 -6.79 22.68 13.33
C VAL A 219 -6.57 21.21 13.64
N GLY A 220 -5.95 20.92 14.79
CA GLY A 220 -5.69 19.58 15.28
C GLY A 220 -6.84 19.01 16.11
N PHE A 221 -7.29 17.79 15.83
CA PHE A 221 -8.34 17.11 16.59
C PHE A 221 -7.77 15.90 17.30
N VAL A 222 -7.99 15.81 18.60
CA VAL A 222 -7.48 14.74 19.47
C VAL A 222 -8.58 14.12 20.30
N SER A 223 -8.39 12.89 20.74
CA SER A 223 -9.31 12.15 21.61
C SER A 223 -8.51 11.25 22.56
N PRO A 224 -8.94 11.08 23.82
CA PRO A 224 -8.37 10.09 24.73
C PRO A 224 -8.54 8.69 24.19
N ALA A 225 -7.88 7.72 24.80
CA ALA A 225 -8.07 6.32 24.49
C ALA A 225 -9.54 5.92 24.55
N VAL A 226 -9.96 5.04 23.63
CA VAL A 226 -11.32 4.53 23.64
C VAL A 226 -11.65 3.85 24.97
N ASP A 227 -10.70 3.12 25.56
CA ASP A 227 -10.86 2.42 26.82
C ASP A 227 -10.95 3.36 28.04
N ASP A 228 -10.57 4.63 27.92
CA ASP A 228 -10.74 5.64 28.97
C ASP A 228 -12.20 6.02 29.21
N THR A 229 -13.06 5.83 28.20
CA THR A 229 -14.48 6.18 28.26
C THR A 229 -15.41 4.98 28.09
N LYS A 230 -15.01 3.98 27.29
CA LYS A 230 -15.78 2.77 26.99
C LYS A 230 -15.92 1.89 28.22
N HIS A 231 -17.16 1.54 28.57
CA HIS A 231 -17.49 0.65 29.70
C HIS A 231 -16.93 1.11 31.06
N GLN A 232 -16.61 2.40 31.22
CA GLN A 232 -16.18 2.98 32.47
C GLN A 232 -17.37 3.46 33.31
N THR A 233 -17.18 3.57 34.63
CA THR A 233 -18.12 4.32 35.47
C THR A 233 -18.00 5.82 35.15
N GLU A 234 -19.06 6.59 35.40
CA GLU A 234 -19.06 8.03 35.16
C GLU A 234 -17.85 8.74 35.81
N THR A 235 -17.57 8.38 37.07
CA THR A 235 -16.45 8.96 37.83
C THR A 235 -15.10 8.63 37.18
N ASN A 236 -14.90 7.37 36.78
CA ASN A 236 -13.65 6.95 36.15
C ASN A 236 -13.47 7.60 34.77
N ALA A 237 -14.52 7.58 33.94
CA ALA A 237 -14.46 8.22 32.62
C ALA A 237 -14.13 9.71 32.73
N LEU A 238 -14.77 10.42 33.69
CA LEU A 238 -14.49 11.84 33.93
C LEU A 238 -13.04 12.07 34.39
N THR A 239 -12.52 11.22 35.28
CA THR A 239 -11.14 11.29 35.75
C THR A 239 -10.15 11.05 34.60
N ASN A 240 -10.33 9.97 33.84
CA ASN A 240 -9.46 9.61 32.72
C ASN A 240 -9.40 10.73 31.66
N VAL A 241 -10.56 11.30 31.29
CA VAL A 241 -10.62 12.42 30.32
C VAL A 241 -9.90 13.68 30.85
N LYS A 242 -10.04 13.99 32.15
CA LYS A 242 -9.35 15.10 32.79
C LYS A 242 -7.83 14.88 32.81
N ASP A 243 -7.40 13.66 33.13
CA ASP A 243 -5.98 13.30 33.19
C ASP A 243 -5.37 13.34 31.79
N TYR A 244 -6.07 12.84 30.76
CA TYR A 244 -5.63 12.98 29.38
C TYR A 244 -5.49 14.45 28.98
N LYS A 245 -6.50 15.29 29.25
CA LYS A 245 -6.42 16.73 28.98
C LYS A 245 -5.23 17.38 29.70
N ALA A 246 -4.97 17.01 30.96
CA ALA A 246 -3.86 17.56 31.73
C ALA A 246 -2.48 17.12 31.19
N SER A 247 -2.41 15.96 30.55
CA SER A 247 -1.18 15.44 29.96
C SER A 247 -0.86 16.00 28.57
N LEU A 248 -1.84 16.62 27.90
CA LEU A 248 -1.60 17.28 26.63
C LEU A 248 -0.76 18.53 26.79
N SER A 249 0.12 18.80 25.86
CA SER A 249 0.91 20.02 25.75
C SER A 249 -0.03 21.24 25.76
N ALA A 250 0.47 22.37 26.24
CA ALA A 250 -0.30 23.57 26.59
C ALA A 250 -1.49 23.84 25.64
N PRO A 251 -2.64 24.26 26.18
CA PRO A 251 -3.82 24.54 25.39
C PRO A 251 -3.53 25.63 24.37
N ASP A 252 -3.76 25.35 23.12
CA ASP A 252 -3.62 26.27 22.00
C ASP A 252 -4.98 26.45 21.33
N SER A 253 -5.18 27.58 20.68
CA SER A 253 -6.37 27.90 19.90
C SER A 253 -6.52 27.04 18.64
N TYR A 254 -5.47 26.29 18.27
CA TYR A 254 -5.44 25.40 17.09
C TYR A 254 -5.77 23.94 17.41
N GLY A 255 -6.21 23.65 18.64
CA GLY A 255 -6.52 22.29 19.07
C GLY A 255 -7.96 22.10 19.54
N VAL A 256 -8.57 20.99 19.15
CA VAL A 256 -9.91 20.56 19.59
C VAL A 256 -9.80 19.15 20.18
N MET A 257 -10.32 18.96 21.40
CA MET A 257 -10.35 17.67 22.06
C MET A 257 -11.76 17.10 22.11
N GLY A 258 -11.95 15.90 21.56
CA GLY A 258 -13.14 15.09 21.79
C GLY A 258 -13.02 14.36 23.13
N SER A 259 -14.09 14.35 23.92
CA SER A 259 -14.08 13.78 25.28
C SER A 259 -14.71 12.40 25.39
N THR A 260 -15.21 11.84 24.30
CA THR A 260 -15.94 10.57 24.31
C THR A 260 -15.51 9.64 23.17
N SER A 261 -15.94 8.37 23.25
CA SER A 261 -15.89 7.42 22.14
C SER A 261 -17.28 7.26 21.52
N ALA A 262 -17.35 7.06 20.23
CA ALA A 262 -18.57 6.77 19.48
C ALA A 262 -18.68 5.26 19.21
N TYR A 263 -19.90 4.70 19.39
CA TYR A 263 -20.22 3.33 19.02
C TYR A 263 -20.83 3.32 17.64
N ILE A 264 -20.10 2.77 16.66
CA ILE A 264 -20.48 2.80 15.25
C ILE A 264 -20.55 1.39 14.67
N TYR A 265 -21.35 1.24 13.61
CA TYR A 265 -21.39 0.02 12.81
C TYR A 265 -20.41 0.11 11.66
N ASP A 266 -19.45 -0.83 11.61
CA ASP A 266 -18.56 -1.04 10.48
C ASP A 266 -19.24 -1.98 9.47
N LYS A 267 -19.78 -1.41 8.41
CA LYS A 267 -20.51 -2.14 7.36
C LYS A 267 -19.63 -3.07 6.50
N TYR A 268 -18.32 -2.88 6.53
CA TYR A 268 -17.40 -3.69 5.73
C TYR A 268 -17.01 -4.99 6.42
N ASN A 269 -16.91 -4.95 7.75
CA ASN A 269 -16.59 -6.12 8.57
C ASN A 269 -17.79 -6.68 9.34
N ASP A 270 -19.00 -6.14 9.10
CA ASP A 270 -20.25 -6.53 9.77
C ASP A 270 -20.13 -6.59 11.30
N GLN A 271 -19.55 -5.54 11.89
CA GLN A 271 -19.33 -5.47 13.33
C GLN A 271 -19.55 -4.07 13.89
N PHE A 272 -19.93 -4.03 15.17
CA PHE A 272 -19.94 -2.77 15.90
C PHE A 272 -18.63 -2.55 16.63
N LEU A 273 -18.12 -1.31 16.58
CA LEU A 273 -16.87 -0.95 17.25
C LEU A 273 -16.94 0.45 17.87
N TYR A 274 -16.13 0.67 18.88
CA TYR A 274 -15.95 1.98 19.47
C TYR A 274 -14.76 2.67 18.84
N ILE A 275 -14.93 3.94 18.48
CA ILE A 275 -13.88 4.80 17.93
C ILE A 275 -13.80 6.12 18.68
N GLY A 276 -12.65 6.77 18.66
CA GLY A 276 -12.51 8.14 19.15
C GLY A 276 -13.30 9.13 18.28
N THR A 277 -13.71 10.25 18.86
CA THR A 277 -14.58 11.24 18.17
C THR A 277 -13.84 12.29 17.36
N GLN A 278 -12.51 12.32 17.36
CA GLN A 278 -11.69 13.33 16.66
C GLN A 278 -12.03 13.43 15.16
N GLY A 279 -12.17 12.30 14.45
CA GLY A 279 -12.54 12.31 13.04
C GLY A 279 -13.96 12.82 12.79
N HIS A 280 -14.91 12.53 13.68
CA HIS A 280 -16.27 13.05 13.58
C HIS A 280 -16.31 14.57 13.79
N LEU A 281 -15.55 15.08 14.76
CA LEU A 281 -15.45 16.52 15.01
C LEU A 281 -14.81 17.25 13.83
N ALA A 282 -13.74 16.70 13.27
CA ALA A 282 -13.13 17.24 12.05
C ALA A 282 -14.13 17.26 10.89
N GLY A 283 -14.89 16.19 10.70
CA GLY A 283 -15.94 16.09 9.67
C GLY A 283 -17.07 17.08 9.87
N LEU A 284 -17.48 17.37 11.11
CA LEU A 284 -18.46 18.41 11.41
C LEU A 284 -17.93 19.80 11.06
N CYS A 285 -16.67 20.11 11.38
CA CYS A 285 -16.04 21.38 10.99
C CYS A 285 -16.02 21.52 9.47
N ALA A 286 -15.52 20.50 8.75
CA ALA A 286 -15.49 20.53 7.28
C ALA A 286 -16.89 20.71 6.65
N ASN A 287 -17.92 20.11 7.23
CA ASN A 287 -19.29 20.29 6.75
C ASN A 287 -19.83 21.69 7.03
N THR A 288 -19.46 22.29 8.17
CA THR A 288 -19.87 23.65 8.52
C THR A 288 -19.22 24.70 7.61
N ASP A 289 -17.96 24.51 7.26
CA ASP A 289 -17.26 25.43 6.33
C ASP A 289 -17.82 25.38 4.90
N ARG A 290 -18.52 24.31 4.57
CA ARG A 290 -19.12 24.13 3.25
C ARG A 290 -20.47 24.86 3.08
N VAL A 291 -21.12 25.24 4.15
CA VAL A 291 -22.44 25.90 4.18
C VAL A 291 -22.27 27.42 4.25
#